data_8c7c1402fdc9d6ea4d1c11825010da7d
#
_entry.id   8c7c1402fdc9d6ea4d1c11825010da7d
#
_cell.length_a   1.000
_cell.length_b   1.000
_cell.length_c   1.000
_cell.angle_alpha   90.00
_cell.angle_beta   90.00
_cell.angle_gamma   90.00
#
_symmetry.space_group_name_H-M   'P 1'
#
loop_
_entity.id
_entity.type
_entity.pdbx_description
1 polymer ?
#
loop_
_entity_poly.entity_id
_entity_poly.type
_entity_poly.pdbx_seq_one_letter_code
_entity_poly.pdbx_strand_id
1 'polypeptide(L)'
;MVSIKDVARHAGVAISTVSKVLNSYPNVSDETRGRVNRAVEELNFLPNSVAAALSSKKAGRVALLVNINAKTQAIDEISLQYIQGAINKAMELNLDVITLFFSMFQDKSVEELIRYLGSQSIGGIIIYGISKEEQVLLELVAGEYFKCVVVDAPLSNKSTSSVWIDHARAQYDVAKKTVVDNNCRRVLYISGKENGYVTQERLKGMERLREELGLEMTVKCGGLSELQARNITLEFGEKYDAVICASDLMAIGAMKALTEMDIFRPVCGFDGIILMGYVGKQMNTVRQNFAGLSAAAM
;
A
#
# COMPACT_ATOMS: atom_id res chain seq x y z
N MET A 1 16.47 -26.25 4.74
CA MET A 1 15.08 -25.87 5.00
C MET A 1 14.33 -27.11 5.43
N VAL A 2 13.65 -27.10 6.59
CA VAL A 2 12.88 -28.24 7.10
C VAL A 2 11.69 -28.49 6.18
N SER A 3 11.45 -29.75 5.85
CA SER A 3 10.37 -30.17 4.94
C SER A 3 9.24 -30.89 5.69
N ILE A 4 8.07 -31.02 5.09
CA ILE A 4 6.95 -31.81 5.63
C ILE A 4 7.35 -33.28 5.88
N LYS A 5 8.32 -33.80 5.13
CA LYS A 5 8.87 -35.14 5.33
C LYS A 5 9.64 -35.23 6.64
N ASP A 6 10.33 -34.18 7.04
CA ASP A 6 11.09 -34.15 8.27
C ASP A 6 10.15 -34.05 9.47
N VAL A 7 9.07 -33.26 9.37
CA VAL A 7 7.99 -33.21 10.37
C VAL A 7 7.32 -34.61 10.52
N ALA A 8 6.99 -35.25 9.41
CA ALA A 8 6.38 -36.58 9.42
C ALA A 8 7.28 -37.61 10.11
N ARG A 9 8.58 -37.56 9.81
CA ARG A 9 9.59 -38.45 10.44
C ARG A 9 9.71 -38.18 11.95
N HIS A 10 9.76 -36.90 12.33
CA HIS A 10 9.89 -36.50 13.74
C HIS A 10 8.64 -36.82 14.56
N ALA A 11 7.45 -36.60 14.00
CA ALA A 11 6.18 -36.94 14.65
C ALA A 11 5.83 -38.42 14.61
N GLY A 12 6.57 -39.25 13.85
CA GLY A 12 6.29 -40.70 13.71
C GLY A 12 4.96 -40.99 13.00
N VAL A 13 4.61 -40.20 11.97
CA VAL A 13 3.36 -40.34 11.23
C VAL A 13 3.59 -40.24 9.71
N ALA A 14 2.59 -40.60 8.91
CA ALA A 14 2.66 -40.45 7.47
C ALA A 14 2.59 -38.98 7.07
N ILE A 15 3.19 -38.59 5.93
CA ILE A 15 3.13 -37.22 5.37
C ILE A 15 1.68 -36.75 5.19
N SER A 16 0.79 -37.67 4.74
CA SER A 16 -0.64 -37.38 4.60
C SER A 16 -1.32 -37.04 5.92
N THR A 17 -0.85 -37.62 7.05
CA THR A 17 -1.35 -37.32 8.40
C THR A 17 -0.90 -35.91 8.83
N VAL A 18 0.38 -35.56 8.61
CA VAL A 18 0.86 -34.20 8.86
C VAL A 18 0.04 -33.19 8.07
N SER A 19 -0.18 -33.44 6.78
CA SER A 19 -1.00 -32.58 5.92
C SER A 19 -2.43 -32.43 6.47
N LYS A 20 -3.07 -33.50 6.95
CA LYS A 20 -4.43 -33.45 7.55
C LYS A 20 -4.44 -32.61 8.82
N VAL A 21 -3.44 -32.71 9.68
CA VAL A 21 -3.33 -31.93 10.93
C VAL A 21 -3.14 -30.45 10.60
N LEU A 22 -2.21 -30.12 9.71
CA LEU A 22 -1.93 -28.74 9.31
C LEU A 22 -3.14 -28.04 8.65
N ASN A 23 -3.98 -28.82 7.95
CA ASN A 23 -5.22 -28.32 7.32
C ASN A 23 -6.47 -28.51 8.19
N SER A 24 -6.31 -28.78 9.50
CA SER A 24 -7.40 -28.89 10.49
C SER A 24 -8.50 -29.89 10.13
N TYR A 25 -8.19 -30.99 9.41
CA TYR A 25 -9.17 -32.00 9.09
C TYR A 25 -9.71 -32.68 10.37
N PRO A 26 -11.05 -32.91 10.47
CA PRO A 26 -11.66 -33.43 11.70
C PRO A 26 -11.31 -34.89 12.01
N ASN A 27 -10.85 -35.67 11.02
CA ASN A 27 -10.63 -37.09 11.13
C ASN A 27 -9.20 -37.47 11.60
N VAL A 28 -8.63 -36.69 12.54
CA VAL A 28 -7.33 -36.98 13.17
C VAL A 28 -7.50 -36.94 14.69
N SER A 29 -7.04 -37.96 15.38
CA SER A 29 -7.12 -38.04 16.84
C SER A 29 -6.33 -36.91 17.51
N ASP A 30 -6.78 -36.47 18.69
CA ASP A 30 -6.12 -35.38 19.44
C ASP A 30 -4.67 -35.73 19.81
N GLU A 31 -4.41 -36.99 20.12
CA GLU A 31 -3.06 -37.51 20.39
C GLU A 31 -2.13 -37.32 19.18
N THR A 32 -2.59 -37.70 17.99
CA THR A 32 -1.83 -37.56 16.75
C THR A 32 -1.63 -36.09 16.40
N ARG A 33 -2.66 -35.27 16.61
CA ARG A 33 -2.59 -33.79 16.42
C ARG A 33 -1.54 -33.19 17.35
N GLY A 34 -1.51 -33.58 18.62
CA GLY A 34 -0.52 -33.09 19.59
C GLY A 34 0.92 -33.49 19.23
N ARG A 35 1.15 -34.70 18.70
CA ARG A 35 2.49 -35.12 18.24
C ARG A 35 2.96 -34.30 17.04
N VAL A 36 2.09 -34.10 16.07
CA VAL A 36 2.43 -33.30 14.88
C VAL A 36 2.69 -31.83 15.24
N ASN A 37 1.86 -31.21 16.08
CA ASN A 37 2.06 -29.82 16.48
C ASN A 37 3.37 -29.61 17.23
N ARG A 38 3.75 -30.51 18.15
CA ARG A 38 5.06 -30.48 18.82
C ARG A 38 6.21 -30.61 17.83
N ALA A 39 6.11 -31.53 16.86
CA ALA A 39 7.13 -31.69 15.82
C ALA A 39 7.27 -30.40 14.94
N VAL A 40 6.17 -29.72 14.65
CA VAL A 40 6.16 -28.45 13.92
C VAL A 40 6.88 -27.36 14.71
N GLU A 41 6.60 -27.24 16.01
CA GLU A 41 7.24 -26.27 16.92
C GLU A 41 8.74 -26.56 17.10
N GLU A 42 9.10 -27.81 17.44
CA GLU A 42 10.50 -28.21 17.69
C GLU A 42 11.40 -28.06 16.46
N LEU A 43 10.86 -28.32 15.27
CA LEU A 43 11.58 -28.19 14.01
C LEU A 43 11.48 -26.79 13.41
N ASN A 44 10.76 -25.86 14.05
CA ASN A 44 10.43 -24.55 13.51
C ASN A 44 9.94 -24.62 12.05
N PHE A 45 9.07 -25.63 11.76
CA PHE A 45 8.60 -25.89 10.42
C PHE A 45 7.55 -24.89 10.00
N LEU A 46 7.86 -24.11 8.97
CA LEU A 46 6.90 -23.26 8.31
C LEU A 46 6.30 -23.99 7.10
N PRO A 47 4.97 -24.27 7.10
CA PRO A 47 4.33 -24.89 5.95
C PRO A 47 4.57 -24.09 4.68
N ASN A 48 5.07 -24.72 3.64
CA ASN A 48 5.13 -24.09 2.32
C ASN A 48 3.69 -24.01 1.77
N SER A 49 3.00 -22.90 2.12
CA SER A 49 1.61 -22.66 1.76
C SER A 49 1.40 -22.58 0.24
N VAL A 50 2.44 -22.22 -0.51
CA VAL A 50 2.41 -22.16 -1.98
C VAL A 50 2.31 -23.59 -2.56
N ALA A 51 3.06 -24.56 -2.02
CA ALA A 51 2.96 -25.95 -2.45
C ALA A 51 1.63 -26.60 -2.03
N ALA A 52 1.07 -26.21 -0.88
CA ALA A 52 -0.23 -26.69 -0.40
C ALA A 52 -1.38 -26.08 -1.23
N ALA A 53 -1.32 -24.82 -1.60
CA ALA A 53 -2.33 -24.16 -2.45
C ALA A 53 -2.31 -24.71 -3.89
N LEU A 54 -1.13 -25.01 -4.44
CA LEU A 54 -0.97 -25.63 -5.75
C LEU A 54 -1.48 -27.08 -5.80
N SER A 55 -1.51 -27.78 -4.67
CA SER A 55 -2.01 -29.18 -4.57
C SER A 55 -3.51 -29.28 -4.25
N SER A 56 -4.13 -28.21 -3.75
CA SER A 56 -5.56 -28.15 -3.49
C SER A 56 -6.30 -27.73 -4.75
N LYS A 57 -7.33 -28.50 -5.15
CA LYS A 57 -8.28 -28.12 -6.24
C LYS A 57 -9.20 -26.94 -5.86
N LYS A 58 -8.92 -26.22 -4.77
CA LYS A 58 -9.63 -24.99 -4.40
C LYS A 58 -9.05 -23.83 -5.18
N ALA A 59 -9.91 -22.94 -5.68
CA ALA A 59 -9.52 -21.65 -6.24
C ALA A 59 -8.49 -20.98 -5.32
N GLY A 60 -7.43 -20.42 -5.89
CA GLY A 60 -6.39 -19.74 -5.10
C GLY A 60 -7.01 -18.58 -4.31
N ARG A 61 -6.54 -18.36 -3.08
CA ARG A 61 -6.96 -17.20 -2.27
C ARG A 61 -5.87 -16.15 -2.28
N VAL A 62 -6.26 -14.90 -2.53
CA VAL A 62 -5.37 -13.74 -2.53
C VAL A 62 -5.68 -12.86 -1.32
N ALA A 63 -4.64 -12.47 -0.58
CA ALA A 63 -4.77 -11.48 0.48
C ALA A 63 -4.46 -10.08 -0.06
N LEU A 64 -5.36 -9.13 0.19
CA LEU A 64 -5.12 -7.71 0.00
C LEU A 64 -4.68 -7.14 1.35
N LEU A 65 -3.43 -6.74 1.47
CA LEU A 65 -2.91 -6.05 2.65
C LEU A 65 -2.99 -4.55 2.40
N VAL A 66 -3.82 -3.86 3.17
CA VAL A 66 -4.16 -2.46 2.95
C VAL A 66 -3.75 -1.61 4.14
N ASN A 67 -3.03 -0.52 3.88
CA ASN A 67 -2.73 0.49 4.89
C ASN A 67 -3.87 1.51 4.94
N ILE A 68 -4.73 1.40 5.96
CA ILE A 68 -5.76 2.41 6.21
C ILE A 68 -5.26 3.35 7.31
N ASN A 69 -5.26 4.63 7.03
CA ASN A 69 -4.93 5.64 8.03
C ASN A 69 -6.15 5.91 8.91
N ALA A 70 -6.30 5.12 9.98
CA ALA A 70 -7.40 5.26 10.94
C ALA A 70 -7.42 6.61 11.69
N LYS A 71 -6.36 7.41 11.58
CA LYS A 71 -6.26 8.73 12.22
C LYS A 71 -6.84 9.87 11.37
N THR A 72 -7.10 9.63 10.09
CA THR A 72 -7.75 10.62 9.24
C THR A 72 -9.26 10.36 9.23
N GLN A 73 -10.05 11.38 9.52
CA GLN A 73 -11.52 11.31 9.44
C GLN A 73 -12.05 11.32 7.99
N ALA A 74 -11.17 11.44 7.02
CA ALA A 74 -11.52 11.40 5.60
C ALA A 74 -11.79 9.95 5.16
N ILE A 75 -12.81 9.78 4.32
CA ILE A 75 -13.09 8.51 3.64
C ILE A 75 -11.86 8.15 2.80
N ASP A 76 -11.32 6.95 3.02
CA ASP A 76 -10.20 6.44 2.21
C ASP A 76 -10.72 5.92 0.86
N GLU A 77 -11.04 6.86 -0.02
CA GLU A 77 -11.54 6.58 -1.37
C GLU A 77 -10.55 5.75 -2.19
N ILE A 78 -9.25 6.02 -2.02
CA ILE A 78 -8.19 5.34 -2.76
C ILE A 78 -8.17 3.84 -2.43
N SER A 79 -8.17 3.51 -1.13
CA SER A 79 -8.21 2.10 -0.69
C SER A 79 -9.45 1.38 -1.15
N LEU A 80 -10.62 2.05 -1.16
CA LEU A 80 -11.85 1.46 -1.68
C LEU A 80 -11.75 1.17 -3.19
N GLN A 81 -11.16 2.06 -3.99
CA GLN A 81 -10.94 1.83 -5.42
C GLN A 81 -9.96 0.68 -5.68
N TYR A 82 -8.89 0.55 -4.88
CA TYR A 82 -7.99 -0.60 -4.94
C TYR A 82 -8.72 -1.92 -4.65
N ILE A 83 -9.47 -1.97 -3.55
CA ILE A 83 -10.23 -3.17 -3.15
C ILE A 83 -11.25 -3.53 -4.24
N GLN A 84 -11.98 -2.56 -4.78
CA GLN A 84 -12.95 -2.79 -5.85
C GLN A 84 -12.29 -3.36 -7.11
N GLY A 85 -11.15 -2.78 -7.55
CA GLY A 85 -10.42 -3.27 -8.72
C GLY A 85 -9.92 -4.71 -8.53
N ALA A 86 -9.40 -5.03 -7.35
CA ALA A 86 -8.96 -6.39 -7.00
C ALA A 86 -10.14 -7.38 -7.00
N ILE A 87 -11.26 -7.04 -6.35
CA ILE A 87 -12.44 -7.92 -6.28
C ILE A 87 -12.99 -8.20 -7.67
N ASN A 88 -13.16 -7.16 -8.51
CA ASN A 88 -13.66 -7.34 -9.87
C ASN A 88 -12.75 -8.29 -10.68
N LYS A 89 -11.44 -8.10 -10.57
CA LYS A 89 -10.49 -8.96 -11.30
C LYS A 89 -10.44 -10.38 -10.74
N ALA A 90 -10.53 -10.53 -9.42
CA ALA A 90 -10.59 -11.84 -8.77
C ALA A 90 -11.83 -12.65 -9.23
N MET A 91 -12.99 -12.00 -9.37
CA MET A 91 -14.20 -12.64 -9.89
C MET A 91 -13.99 -13.19 -11.30
N GLU A 92 -13.33 -12.43 -12.19
CA GLU A 92 -12.99 -12.89 -13.55
C GLU A 92 -12.05 -14.10 -13.54
N LEU A 93 -11.13 -14.15 -12.56
CA LEU A 93 -10.12 -15.21 -12.42
C LEU A 93 -10.59 -16.39 -11.55
N ASN A 94 -11.82 -16.37 -11.02
CA ASN A 94 -12.33 -17.33 -10.05
C ASN A 94 -11.41 -17.50 -8.81
N LEU A 95 -10.89 -16.38 -8.28
CA LEU A 95 -10.07 -16.34 -7.08
C LEU A 95 -10.88 -15.85 -5.88
N ASP A 96 -10.63 -16.42 -4.71
CA ASP A 96 -11.11 -15.88 -3.43
C ASP A 96 -10.23 -14.71 -2.99
N VAL A 97 -10.84 -13.67 -2.42
CA VAL A 97 -10.12 -12.51 -1.88
C VAL A 97 -10.43 -12.32 -0.41
N ILE A 98 -9.39 -12.04 0.38
CA ILE A 98 -9.51 -11.59 1.76
C ILE A 98 -8.80 -10.24 1.91
N THR A 99 -9.45 -9.26 2.51
CA THR A 99 -8.84 -7.96 2.82
C THR A 99 -8.38 -7.95 4.27
N LEU A 100 -7.13 -7.58 4.50
CA LEU A 100 -6.49 -7.49 5.80
C LEU A 100 -5.83 -6.11 5.93
N PHE A 101 -5.84 -5.56 7.13
CA PHE A 101 -5.29 -4.23 7.39
C PHE A 101 -3.95 -4.32 8.12
N PHE A 102 -3.03 -3.40 7.82
CA PHE A 102 -1.70 -3.36 8.45
C PHE A 102 -1.79 -3.28 9.97
N SER A 103 -2.80 -2.58 10.51
CA SER A 103 -3.05 -2.49 11.96
C SER A 103 -3.26 -3.84 12.65
N MET A 104 -3.63 -4.89 11.90
CA MET A 104 -3.79 -6.24 12.44
C MET A 104 -2.44 -6.92 12.72
N PHE A 105 -1.34 -6.35 12.24
CA PHE A 105 -0.01 -6.97 12.27
C PHE A 105 1.05 -6.13 12.97
N GLN A 106 0.69 -4.97 13.54
CA GLN A 106 1.65 -4.02 14.16
C GLN A 106 2.48 -4.65 15.28
N ASP A 107 1.87 -5.56 16.05
CA ASP A 107 2.52 -6.21 17.19
C ASP A 107 2.93 -7.66 16.90
N LYS A 108 2.91 -8.08 15.63
CA LYS A 108 3.25 -9.46 15.23
C LYS A 108 4.67 -9.53 14.67
N SER A 109 5.32 -10.69 14.90
CA SER A 109 6.54 -11.01 14.17
C SER A 109 6.21 -11.46 12.73
N VAL A 110 7.23 -11.46 11.86
CA VAL A 110 7.07 -11.93 10.49
C VAL A 110 6.66 -13.41 10.45
N GLU A 111 7.17 -14.24 11.37
CA GLU A 111 6.83 -15.67 11.50
C GLU A 111 5.36 -15.86 11.90
N GLU A 112 4.84 -15.03 12.80
CA GLU A 112 3.43 -15.06 13.18
C GLU A 112 2.53 -14.66 12.01
N LEU A 113 2.93 -13.64 11.25
CA LEU A 113 2.23 -13.22 10.04
C LEU A 113 2.23 -14.34 8.98
N ILE A 114 3.38 -14.98 8.73
CA ILE A 114 3.50 -16.10 7.79
C ILE A 114 2.59 -17.27 8.22
N ARG A 115 2.59 -17.64 9.51
CA ARG A 115 1.71 -18.69 10.04
C ARG A 115 0.24 -18.33 9.87
N TYR A 116 -0.13 -17.09 10.17
CA TYR A 116 -1.50 -16.62 10.00
C TYR A 116 -1.95 -16.71 8.54
N LEU A 117 -1.19 -16.14 7.61
CA LEU A 117 -1.50 -16.17 6.18
C LEU A 117 -1.55 -17.60 5.62
N GLY A 118 -0.63 -18.45 6.05
CA GLY A 118 -0.62 -19.88 5.71
C GLY A 118 -1.87 -20.62 6.21
N SER A 119 -2.33 -20.32 7.44
CA SER A 119 -3.56 -20.90 7.99
C SER A 119 -4.82 -20.51 7.21
N GLN A 120 -4.81 -19.35 6.55
CA GLN A 120 -5.89 -18.88 5.69
C GLN A 120 -5.83 -19.42 4.26
N SER A 121 -4.87 -20.30 3.96
CA SER A 121 -4.63 -20.85 2.61
C SER A 121 -4.35 -19.78 1.55
N ILE A 122 -3.64 -18.71 1.93
CA ILE A 122 -3.25 -17.64 1.03
C ILE A 122 -2.19 -18.15 0.06
N GLY A 123 -2.43 -17.99 -1.24
CA GLY A 123 -1.50 -18.33 -2.32
C GLY A 123 -0.74 -17.14 -2.89
N GLY A 124 -1.32 -15.94 -2.79
CA GLY A 124 -0.73 -14.68 -3.25
C GLY A 124 -1.12 -13.50 -2.37
N ILE A 125 -0.32 -12.45 -2.42
CA ILE A 125 -0.51 -11.25 -1.60
C ILE A 125 -0.36 -10.02 -2.47
N ILE A 126 -1.29 -9.07 -2.35
CA ILE A 126 -1.15 -7.73 -2.93
C ILE A 126 -1.03 -6.74 -1.77
N ILE A 127 -0.03 -5.86 -1.82
CA ILE A 127 0.28 -4.92 -0.74
C ILE A 127 0.08 -3.49 -1.25
N TYR A 128 -0.78 -2.73 -0.56
CA TYR A 128 -1.10 -1.34 -0.89
C TYR A 128 -0.66 -0.39 0.22
N GLY A 129 0.05 0.68 -0.15
CA GLY A 129 0.43 1.74 0.78
C GLY A 129 1.56 1.37 1.75
N ILE A 130 2.44 0.46 1.35
CA ILE A 130 3.64 0.14 2.15
C ILE A 130 4.60 1.33 2.16
N SER A 131 5.23 1.57 3.30
CA SER A 131 6.33 2.52 3.45
C SER A 131 7.55 1.84 4.07
N LYS A 132 8.63 2.60 4.25
CA LYS A 132 9.86 2.07 4.88
C LYS A 132 9.71 1.81 6.39
N GLU A 133 8.56 2.13 6.98
CA GLU A 133 8.27 1.93 8.40
C GLU A 133 7.68 0.55 8.69
N GLU A 134 7.04 -0.09 7.71
CA GLU A 134 6.38 -1.39 7.86
C GLU A 134 7.37 -2.55 7.82
N GLN A 135 8.25 -2.66 8.83
CA GLN A 135 9.36 -3.63 8.86
C GLN A 135 8.89 -5.08 8.67
N VAL A 136 7.82 -5.50 9.37
CA VAL A 136 7.27 -6.86 9.27
C VAL A 136 6.84 -7.21 7.84
N LEU A 137 6.23 -6.25 7.12
CA LEU A 137 5.82 -6.47 5.73
C LEU A 137 7.02 -6.44 4.78
N LEU A 138 8.03 -5.60 5.05
CA LEU A 138 9.28 -5.59 4.29
C LEU A 138 10.03 -6.92 4.45
N GLU A 139 10.10 -7.48 5.65
CA GLU A 139 10.67 -8.80 5.92
C GLU A 139 9.86 -9.93 5.27
N LEU A 140 8.51 -9.84 5.28
CA LEU A 140 7.65 -10.78 4.56
C LEU A 140 7.96 -10.81 3.06
N VAL A 141 8.11 -9.64 2.45
CA VAL A 141 8.47 -9.48 1.03
C VAL A 141 9.87 -10.02 0.75
N ALA A 142 10.84 -9.70 1.60
CA ALA A 142 12.23 -10.11 1.45
C ALA A 142 12.41 -11.63 1.63
N GLY A 143 11.59 -12.27 2.47
CA GLY A 143 11.67 -13.69 2.78
C GLY A 143 11.16 -14.62 1.67
N GLU A 144 10.54 -14.10 0.61
CA GLU A 144 10.06 -14.85 -0.57
C GLU A 144 9.09 -16.01 -0.23
N TYR A 145 8.39 -15.95 0.90
CA TYR A 145 7.47 -16.99 1.37
C TYR A 145 6.19 -17.09 0.53
N PHE A 146 5.77 -15.98 -0.06
CA PHE A 146 4.55 -15.87 -0.88
C PHE A 146 4.87 -15.22 -2.23
N LYS A 147 3.96 -15.44 -3.20
CA LYS A 147 3.92 -14.60 -4.39
C LYS A 147 3.32 -13.26 -4.00
N CYS A 148 4.07 -12.18 -4.18
CA CYS A 148 3.64 -10.84 -3.80
C CYS A 148 3.59 -9.91 -5.01
N VAL A 149 2.63 -8.99 -4.99
CA VAL A 149 2.66 -7.80 -5.83
C VAL A 149 2.55 -6.58 -4.92
N VAL A 150 3.49 -5.66 -5.07
CA VAL A 150 3.49 -4.42 -4.29
C VAL A 150 3.06 -3.27 -5.19
N VAL A 151 2.05 -2.53 -4.76
CA VAL A 151 1.52 -1.39 -5.50
C VAL A 151 2.19 -0.10 -5.00
N ASP A 152 2.68 0.70 -5.96
CA ASP A 152 3.31 2.01 -5.71
C ASP A 152 4.58 1.97 -4.82
N ALA A 153 5.30 0.84 -4.82
CA ALA A 153 6.63 0.77 -4.22
C ALA A 153 7.57 -0.12 -5.06
N PRO A 154 8.85 0.27 -5.26
CA PRO A 154 9.79 -0.42 -6.13
C PRO A 154 10.42 -1.63 -5.44
N LEU A 155 9.58 -2.54 -4.93
CA LEU A 155 10.02 -3.74 -4.23
C LEU A 155 9.84 -4.95 -5.14
N SER A 156 10.94 -5.55 -5.58
CA SER A 156 10.93 -6.73 -6.45
C SER A 156 12.02 -7.72 -6.08
N ASN A 157 11.71 -9.02 -6.21
CA ASN A 157 12.62 -10.14 -6.07
C ASN A 157 12.09 -11.33 -6.88
N LYS A 158 12.57 -12.57 -6.66
CA LYS A 158 12.14 -13.76 -7.40
C LYS A 158 10.65 -14.12 -7.19
N SER A 159 10.06 -13.68 -6.09
CA SER A 159 8.67 -13.97 -5.71
C SER A 159 7.80 -12.72 -5.64
N THR A 160 8.37 -11.54 -5.82
CA THR A 160 7.68 -10.26 -5.70
C THR A 160 7.84 -9.42 -6.96
N SER A 161 6.73 -8.91 -7.47
CA SER A 161 6.65 -7.90 -8.54
C SER A 161 6.09 -6.59 -8.00
N SER A 162 6.26 -5.51 -8.77
CA SER A 162 5.70 -4.21 -8.44
C SER A 162 4.85 -3.66 -9.59
N VAL A 163 3.78 -2.94 -9.25
CA VAL A 163 2.95 -2.20 -10.18
C VAL A 163 2.85 -0.76 -9.71
N TRP A 164 3.20 0.20 -10.57
CA TRP A 164 3.17 1.62 -10.25
C TRP A 164 2.92 2.48 -11.48
N ILE A 165 2.62 3.77 -11.25
CA ILE A 165 2.67 4.81 -12.29
C ILE A 165 3.98 5.59 -12.20
N ASP A 166 4.31 6.36 -13.23
CA ASP A 166 5.43 7.32 -13.18
C ASP A 166 5.05 8.55 -12.33
N HIS A 167 5.18 8.40 -11.01
CA HIS A 167 4.85 9.44 -10.04
C HIS A 167 5.69 10.70 -10.23
N ALA A 168 6.97 10.55 -10.60
CA ALA A 168 7.86 11.68 -10.79
C ALA A 168 7.40 12.55 -11.98
N ARG A 169 7.12 11.91 -13.11
CA ARG A 169 6.63 12.60 -14.29
C ARG A 169 5.26 13.22 -14.06
N ALA A 170 4.33 12.46 -13.48
CA ALA A 170 2.97 12.95 -13.26
C ALA A 170 2.93 14.18 -12.32
N GLN A 171 3.73 14.16 -11.23
CA GLN A 171 3.84 15.31 -10.34
C GLN A 171 4.48 16.50 -11.03
N TYR A 172 5.53 16.27 -11.81
CA TYR A 172 6.16 17.31 -12.62
C TYR A 172 5.15 17.94 -13.60
N ASP A 173 4.41 17.12 -14.36
CA ASP A 173 3.50 17.62 -15.40
C ASP A 173 2.35 18.47 -14.79
N VAL A 174 1.71 18.02 -13.69
CA VAL A 174 0.62 18.76 -13.06
C VAL A 174 1.11 20.06 -12.39
N ALA A 175 2.26 20.01 -11.73
CA ALA A 175 2.87 21.19 -11.12
C ALA A 175 3.32 22.19 -12.17
N LYS A 176 3.97 21.74 -13.25
CA LYS A 176 4.40 22.60 -14.37
C LYS A 176 3.22 23.33 -14.98
N LYS A 177 2.13 22.61 -15.28
CA LYS A 177 0.92 23.23 -15.79
C LYS A 177 0.42 24.33 -14.85
N THR A 178 0.33 24.05 -13.56
CA THR A 178 -0.19 25.01 -12.57
C THR A 178 0.71 26.24 -12.44
N VAL A 179 2.03 26.03 -12.38
CA VAL A 179 3.02 27.12 -12.23
C VAL A 179 3.09 28.00 -13.47
N VAL A 180 3.12 27.40 -14.67
CA VAL A 180 3.23 28.13 -15.95
C VAL A 180 1.95 28.87 -16.26
N ASP A 181 0.78 28.23 -16.15
CA ASP A 181 -0.51 28.87 -16.44
C ASP A 181 -0.80 30.09 -15.53
N ASN A 182 -0.17 30.16 -14.36
CA ASN A 182 -0.37 31.24 -13.38
C ASN A 182 0.86 32.13 -13.18
N ASN A 183 1.92 31.99 -13.98
CA ASN A 183 3.16 32.78 -13.91
C ASN A 183 3.79 32.78 -12.50
N CYS A 184 3.75 31.65 -11.78
CA CYS A 184 4.29 31.54 -10.43
C CYS A 184 5.80 31.31 -10.45
N ARG A 185 6.51 31.86 -9.43
CA ARG A 185 7.95 31.69 -9.25
C ARG A 185 8.32 31.12 -7.86
N ARG A 186 7.53 31.43 -6.84
CA ARG A 186 7.71 30.95 -5.47
C ARG A 186 6.67 29.89 -5.18
N VAL A 187 7.10 28.68 -4.88
CA VAL A 187 6.24 27.49 -4.73
C VAL A 187 6.37 26.93 -3.33
N LEU A 188 5.26 26.78 -2.63
CA LEU A 188 5.16 25.93 -1.45
C LEU A 188 4.79 24.52 -1.90
N TYR A 189 5.70 23.56 -1.74
CA TYR A 189 5.39 22.13 -1.98
C TYR A 189 5.07 21.42 -0.66
N ILE A 190 3.87 20.89 -0.55
CA ILE A 190 3.42 20.10 0.60
C ILE A 190 3.52 18.62 0.23
N SER A 191 4.57 17.96 0.74
CA SER A 191 4.90 16.56 0.45
C SER A 191 4.07 15.57 1.27
N GLY A 192 4.08 14.30 0.86
CA GLY A 192 3.51 13.21 1.65
C GLY A 192 4.38 12.82 2.85
N LYS A 193 4.21 11.59 3.35
CA LYS A 193 5.02 11.03 4.45
C LYS A 193 6.48 10.89 4.04
N GLU A 194 7.43 11.25 4.90
CA GLU A 194 8.89 11.23 4.60
C GLU A 194 9.38 9.86 4.15
N ASN A 195 8.92 8.80 4.79
CA ASN A 195 9.32 7.42 4.50
C ASN A 195 8.47 6.71 3.43
N GLY A 196 7.60 7.46 2.73
CA GLY A 196 6.76 6.93 1.66
C GLY A 196 7.51 6.84 0.33
N TYR A 197 7.42 5.70 -0.36
CA TYR A 197 8.02 5.52 -1.69
C TYR A 197 7.47 6.52 -2.71
N VAL A 198 6.15 6.68 -2.79
CA VAL A 198 5.51 7.64 -3.70
C VAL A 198 5.90 9.09 -3.39
N THR A 199 6.13 9.43 -2.12
CA THR A 199 6.56 10.76 -1.70
C THR A 199 7.92 11.10 -2.31
N GLN A 200 8.86 10.17 -2.28
CA GLN A 200 10.19 10.35 -2.83
C GLN A 200 10.15 10.53 -4.35
N GLU A 201 9.33 9.72 -5.04
CA GLU A 201 9.20 9.85 -6.50
C GLU A 201 8.52 11.17 -6.89
N ARG A 202 7.44 11.57 -6.21
CA ARG A 202 6.78 12.88 -6.46
C ARG A 202 7.72 14.05 -6.19
N LEU A 203 8.56 13.97 -5.14
CA LEU A 203 9.56 14.98 -4.84
C LEU A 203 10.60 15.12 -5.96
N LYS A 204 11.07 14.01 -6.56
CA LYS A 204 11.97 14.06 -7.73
C LYS A 204 11.35 14.85 -8.89
N GLY A 205 10.05 14.70 -9.12
CA GLY A 205 9.32 15.47 -10.14
C GLY A 205 9.34 16.97 -9.84
N MET A 206 9.16 17.35 -8.57
CA MET A 206 9.19 18.74 -8.14
C MET A 206 10.61 19.34 -8.21
N GLU A 207 11.63 18.59 -7.83
CA GLU A 207 13.02 19.03 -7.93
C GLU A 207 13.43 19.28 -9.39
N ARG A 208 13.05 18.37 -10.29
CA ARG A 208 13.24 18.57 -11.73
C ARG A 208 12.58 19.85 -12.22
N LEU A 209 11.34 20.12 -11.80
CA LEU A 209 10.61 21.33 -12.18
C LEU A 209 11.29 22.59 -11.63
N ARG A 210 11.74 22.54 -10.37
CA ARG A 210 12.48 23.63 -9.74
C ARG A 210 13.72 24.00 -10.53
N GLU A 211 14.52 23.00 -10.92
CA GLU A 211 15.75 23.22 -11.69
C GLU A 211 15.46 23.77 -13.09
N GLU A 212 14.47 23.21 -13.79
CA GLU A 212 14.12 23.62 -15.16
C GLU A 212 13.61 25.07 -15.24
N LEU A 213 12.76 25.48 -14.29
CA LEU A 213 12.13 26.81 -14.32
C LEU A 213 12.80 27.83 -13.39
N GLY A 214 13.84 27.44 -12.64
CA GLY A 214 14.52 28.31 -11.67
C GLY A 214 13.58 28.75 -10.54
N LEU A 215 12.73 27.85 -10.03
CA LEU A 215 11.75 28.18 -9.01
C LEU A 215 12.39 28.31 -7.62
N GLU A 216 11.94 29.26 -6.85
CA GLU A 216 12.11 29.28 -5.40
C GLU A 216 11.09 28.33 -4.78
N MET A 217 11.55 27.19 -4.27
CA MET A 217 10.68 26.15 -3.73
C MET A 217 11.02 25.85 -2.28
N THR A 218 10.00 25.84 -1.42
CA THR A 218 10.08 25.31 -0.05
C THR A 218 9.25 24.04 0.07
N VAL A 219 9.84 23.01 0.65
CA VAL A 219 9.18 21.72 0.89
C VAL A 219 8.78 21.62 2.36
N LYS A 220 7.54 21.24 2.62
CA LYS A 220 6.99 20.96 3.96
C LYS A 220 6.32 19.60 3.97
N CYS A 221 6.53 18.80 5.02
CA CYS A 221 5.86 17.51 5.15
C CYS A 221 4.42 17.68 5.63
N GLY A 222 3.45 17.36 4.80
CA GLY A 222 2.02 17.36 5.11
C GLY A 222 1.48 15.97 5.52
N GLY A 223 2.30 14.93 5.43
CA GLY A 223 1.98 13.59 5.94
C GLY A 223 0.75 12.91 5.34
N LEU A 224 0.28 13.38 4.18
CA LEU A 224 -0.99 13.03 3.53
C LEU A 224 -2.22 13.43 4.37
N SER A 225 -2.09 14.43 5.23
CA SER A 225 -3.15 14.94 6.12
C SER A 225 -3.70 16.27 5.63
N GLU A 226 -5.01 16.36 5.49
CA GLU A 226 -5.73 17.60 5.18
C GLU A 226 -5.46 18.67 6.23
N LEU A 227 -5.54 18.31 7.52
CA LEU A 227 -5.35 19.23 8.63
C LEU A 227 -3.91 19.78 8.70
N GLN A 228 -2.90 18.91 8.48
CA GLN A 228 -1.51 19.36 8.46
C GLN A 228 -1.25 20.31 7.27
N ALA A 229 -1.76 19.98 6.08
CA ALA A 229 -1.62 20.82 4.91
C ALA A 229 -2.30 22.20 5.12
N ARG A 230 -3.49 22.21 5.75
CA ARG A 230 -4.16 23.46 6.15
C ARG A 230 -3.28 24.30 7.08
N ASN A 231 -2.74 23.73 8.14
CA ASN A 231 -1.90 24.45 9.10
C ASN A 231 -0.60 24.99 8.45
N ILE A 232 0.05 24.18 7.61
CA ILE A 232 1.23 24.61 6.84
C ILE A 232 0.86 25.79 5.93
N THR A 233 -0.29 25.74 5.26
CA THR A 233 -0.71 26.79 4.35
C THR A 233 -1.09 28.07 5.10
N LEU A 234 -1.70 28.00 6.28
CA LEU A 234 -1.94 29.15 7.13
C LEU A 234 -0.63 29.87 7.53
N GLU A 235 0.43 29.10 7.81
CA GLU A 235 1.72 29.64 8.26
C GLU A 235 2.56 30.22 7.10
N PHE A 236 2.51 29.57 5.95
CA PHE A 236 3.45 29.87 4.84
C PHE A 236 2.77 30.39 3.57
N GLY A 237 1.49 30.14 3.34
CA GLY A 237 0.83 30.32 2.04
C GLY A 237 0.88 31.74 1.49
N GLU A 238 0.90 32.77 2.34
CA GLU A 238 1.01 34.15 1.93
C GLU A 238 2.33 34.50 1.21
N LYS A 239 3.40 33.81 1.59
CA LYS A 239 4.77 34.05 1.09
C LYS A 239 5.03 33.48 -0.30
N TYR A 240 4.14 32.60 -0.79
CA TYR A 240 4.32 31.87 -2.05
C TYR A 240 3.27 32.23 -3.07
N ASP A 241 3.60 32.03 -4.34
CA ASP A 241 2.71 32.34 -5.46
C ASP A 241 1.76 31.19 -5.78
N ALA A 242 2.17 29.95 -5.43
CA ALA A 242 1.38 28.72 -5.61
C ALA A 242 1.61 27.72 -4.47
N VAL A 243 0.60 26.90 -4.21
CA VAL A 243 0.69 25.75 -3.29
C VAL A 243 0.50 24.45 -4.08
N ILE A 244 1.55 23.64 -4.14
CA ILE A 244 1.55 22.36 -4.83
C ILE A 244 1.51 21.26 -3.77
N CYS A 245 0.52 20.36 -3.86
CA CYS A 245 0.34 19.29 -2.89
C CYS A 245 0.58 17.91 -3.52
N ALA A 246 1.20 17.01 -2.75
CA ALA A 246 1.43 15.64 -3.18
C ALA A 246 0.17 14.75 -3.09
N SER A 247 -0.97 15.30 -2.67
CA SER A 247 -2.28 14.61 -2.74
C SER A 247 -3.42 15.60 -2.81
N ASP A 248 -4.57 15.16 -3.33
CA ASP A 248 -5.78 15.98 -3.38
C ASP A 248 -6.31 16.29 -1.98
N LEU A 249 -6.21 15.37 -1.04
CA LEU A 249 -6.64 15.59 0.33
C LEU A 249 -5.87 16.74 0.98
N MET A 250 -4.56 16.82 0.75
CA MET A 250 -3.74 17.95 1.21
C MET A 250 -4.09 19.23 0.48
N ALA A 251 -4.39 19.16 -0.82
CA ALA A 251 -4.82 20.32 -1.60
C ALA A 251 -6.15 20.91 -1.09
N ILE A 252 -7.09 20.07 -0.64
CA ILE A 252 -8.32 20.51 0.05
C ILE A 252 -7.96 21.32 1.29
N GLY A 253 -7.04 20.82 2.13
CA GLY A 253 -6.57 21.53 3.32
C GLY A 253 -5.95 22.88 2.99
N ALA A 254 -5.09 22.92 1.95
CA ALA A 254 -4.49 24.16 1.48
C ALA A 254 -5.54 25.17 0.98
N MET A 255 -6.53 24.73 0.20
CA MET A 255 -7.61 25.58 -0.28
C MET A 255 -8.48 26.14 0.86
N LYS A 256 -8.75 25.35 1.90
CA LYS A 256 -9.47 25.81 3.10
C LYS A 256 -8.69 26.94 3.78
N ALA A 257 -7.38 26.76 3.99
CA ALA A 257 -6.51 27.77 4.58
C ALA A 257 -6.51 29.08 3.78
N LEU A 258 -6.32 28.99 2.47
CA LEU A 258 -6.31 30.15 1.58
C LEU A 258 -7.66 30.90 1.59
N THR A 259 -8.78 30.15 1.71
CA THR A 259 -10.11 30.74 1.84
C THR A 259 -10.28 31.46 3.19
N GLU A 260 -9.79 30.90 4.29
CA GLU A 260 -9.81 31.53 5.61
C GLU A 260 -8.96 32.79 5.68
N MET A 261 -7.85 32.82 4.95
CA MET A 261 -6.95 33.99 4.87
C MET A 261 -7.46 35.05 3.90
N ASP A 262 -8.54 34.80 3.15
CA ASP A 262 -9.06 35.64 2.07
C ASP A 262 -8.01 35.97 1.01
N ILE A 263 -7.16 35.00 0.68
CA ILE A 263 -6.14 35.15 -0.38
C ILE A 263 -6.33 34.11 -1.48
N PHE A 264 -6.07 34.53 -2.71
CA PHE A 264 -6.06 33.62 -3.86
C PHE A 264 -4.63 33.18 -4.15
N ARG A 265 -4.43 31.84 -4.22
CA ARG A 265 -3.23 31.21 -4.80
C ARG A 265 -3.68 30.00 -5.61
N PRO A 266 -3.09 29.73 -6.78
CA PRO A 266 -3.32 28.49 -7.48
C PRO A 266 -2.84 27.31 -6.62
N VAL A 267 -3.69 26.27 -6.58
CA VAL A 267 -3.39 25.02 -5.87
C VAL A 267 -3.44 23.89 -6.88
N CYS A 268 -2.56 22.92 -6.77
CA CYS A 268 -2.77 21.63 -7.43
C CYS A 268 -2.55 20.47 -6.46
N GLY A 269 -3.22 19.36 -6.77
CA GLY A 269 -3.15 18.13 -6.03
C GLY A 269 -2.64 16.97 -6.87
N PHE A 270 -2.89 15.79 -6.38
CA PHE A 270 -2.55 14.51 -6.99
C PHE A 270 -3.53 13.47 -6.49
N ASP A 271 -4.03 12.58 -7.30
CA ASP A 271 -4.85 11.38 -7.10
C ASP A 271 -6.13 11.41 -7.95
N GLY A 272 -6.78 12.55 -8.14
CA GLY A 272 -8.04 12.70 -8.88
C GLY A 272 -9.24 12.12 -8.12
N ILE A 273 -9.30 12.33 -6.80
CA ILE A 273 -10.37 11.80 -5.95
C ILE A 273 -11.71 12.51 -6.23
N ILE A 274 -12.82 11.78 -6.08
CA ILE A 274 -14.18 12.28 -6.33
C ILE A 274 -14.53 13.43 -5.39
N LEU A 275 -14.02 13.39 -4.16
CA LEU A 275 -14.23 14.43 -3.15
C LEU A 275 -13.89 15.84 -3.67
N MET A 276 -12.95 15.96 -4.63
CA MET A 276 -12.62 17.24 -5.26
C MET A 276 -13.81 17.89 -5.97
N GLY A 277 -14.72 17.11 -6.51
CA GLY A 277 -15.94 17.64 -7.15
C GLY A 277 -16.88 18.39 -6.20
N TYR A 278 -16.75 18.16 -4.89
CA TYR A 278 -17.59 18.79 -3.86
C TYR A 278 -16.97 20.03 -3.23
N VAL A 279 -15.73 20.35 -3.54
CA VAL A 279 -15.03 21.51 -2.94
C VAL A 279 -15.41 22.84 -3.58
N GLY A 280 -16.12 22.81 -4.71
CA GLY A 280 -16.62 24.03 -5.39
C GLY A 280 -15.55 24.90 -6.08
N LYS A 281 -14.29 24.51 -6.05
CA LYS A 281 -13.17 25.17 -6.75
C LYS A 281 -12.47 24.15 -7.63
N GLN A 282 -12.18 24.54 -8.87
CA GLN A 282 -11.38 23.71 -9.78
C GLN A 282 -9.90 23.88 -9.48
N MET A 283 -9.18 22.77 -9.49
CA MET A 283 -7.71 22.74 -9.44
C MET A 283 -7.17 21.71 -10.43
N ASN A 284 -5.92 21.83 -10.80
CA ASN A 284 -5.22 20.81 -11.54
C ASN A 284 -4.92 19.62 -10.60
N THR A 285 -5.15 18.42 -11.07
CA THR A 285 -4.78 17.17 -10.37
C THR A 285 -4.40 16.08 -11.36
N VAL A 286 -3.64 15.12 -10.89
CA VAL A 286 -3.35 13.86 -11.62
C VAL A 286 -4.45 12.86 -11.30
N ARG A 287 -5.20 12.43 -12.31
CA ARG A 287 -6.20 11.38 -12.12
C ARG A 287 -5.55 10.01 -12.27
N GLN A 288 -5.51 9.26 -11.19
CA GLN A 288 -5.02 7.88 -11.16
C GLN A 288 -6.16 6.88 -11.40
N ASN A 289 -5.82 5.75 -12.06
CA ASN A 289 -6.73 4.62 -12.21
C ASN A 289 -6.38 3.55 -11.15
N PHE A 290 -6.76 3.78 -9.90
CA PHE A 290 -6.47 2.88 -8.77
C PHE A 290 -7.07 1.48 -8.96
N ALA A 291 -8.29 1.40 -9.48
CA ALA A 291 -8.93 0.12 -9.80
C ALA A 291 -8.16 -0.64 -10.89
N GLY A 292 -7.68 0.06 -11.92
CA GLY A 292 -6.85 -0.53 -12.98
C GLY A 292 -5.49 -1.01 -12.48
N LEU A 293 -4.82 -0.23 -11.61
CA LEU A 293 -3.57 -0.66 -10.98
C LEU A 293 -3.76 -1.94 -10.15
N SER A 294 -4.83 -1.98 -9.38
CA SER A 294 -5.16 -3.13 -8.55
C SER A 294 -5.53 -4.36 -9.39
N ALA A 295 -6.27 -4.18 -10.47
CA ALA A 295 -6.58 -5.26 -11.41
C ALA A 295 -5.31 -5.80 -12.11
N ALA A 296 -4.34 -4.95 -12.41
CA ALA A 296 -3.06 -5.36 -12.97
C ALA A 296 -2.17 -6.10 -11.96
N ALA A 297 -2.34 -5.85 -10.67
CA ALA A 297 -1.63 -6.53 -9.59
C ALA A 297 -2.20 -7.92 -9.27
N MET A 298 -3.47 -8.20 -9.64
CA MET A 298 -4.15 -9.49 -9.45
C MET A 298 -3.69 -10.54 -10.48
#